data_92f54b4c288093a53439ba8232fa6125
#
_entry.id   92f54b4c288093a53439ba8232fa6125
#
_cell.length_a   1.000
_cell.length_b   1.000
_cell.length_c   1.000
_cell.angle_alpha   90.00
_cell.angle_beta   90.00
_cell.angle_gamma   90.00
#
_symmetry.space_group_name_H-M   'P 1'
#
loop_
_entity.id
_entity.type
_entity.pdbx_description
1 polymer ?
#
loop_
_entity_poly.entity_id
_entity_poly.type
_entity_poly.pdbx_seq_one_letter_code
_entity_poly.pdbx_strand_id
1 'polypeptide(L)'
;MRTQLQQLGFNPKEVEVYLALLEFGTQPASVIAKKTNIPRPTVLFLFENLLKKAYIRKTQRGRTQYFYADPADLEKSKTLELQKAQATLEEALPLLKEFKNPFTSQPKVSFFEGLDGCRRAYSLLLDSTTEVLEFAPHDDLRKMGDDFMQNFMTERARRKIFIKPICPRNPTHLHYKKLDKKQQREIKMFDPKQGRIYSSITIFEDKVLLLNLHQDAFAILIQNKEVAETLKTLHHMIWATL
;
A
#
# COMPACT_ATOMS: atom_id res chain seq x y z
N MET A 1 -7.91 -24.50 -19.87
CA MET A 1 -6.77 -24.42 -20.82
C MET A 1 -6.88 -23.23 -21.79
N ARG A 2 -7.97 -23.05 -22.58
CA ARG A 2 -8.10 -21.90 -23.52
C ARG A 2 -8.04 -20.54 -22.80
N THR A 3 -8.82 -20.38 -21.75
CA THR A 3 -8.84 -19.15 -20.92
C THR A 3 -7.47 -18.84 -20.31
N GLN A 4 -6.74 -19.82 -19.85
CA GLN A 4 -5.39 -19.68 -19.31
C GLN A 4 -4.39 -19.18 -20.35
N LEU A 5 -4.43 -19.72 -21.58
CA LEU A 5 -3.60 -19.24 -22.68
C LEU A 5 -3.95 -17.80 -23.06
N GLN A 6 -5.22 -17.43 -23.03
CA GLN A 6 -5.63 -16.03 -23.25
C GLN A 6 -5.09 -15.09 -22.18
N GLN A 7 -5.10 -15.51 -20.91
CA GLN A 7 -4.48 -14.75 -19.81
C GLN A 7 -2.96 -14.62 -19.98
N LEU A 8 -2.33 -15.58 -20.64
CA LEU A 8 -0.91 -15.50 -21.02
C LEU A 8 -0.65 -14.65 -22.28
N GLY A 9 -1.67 -13.95 -22.81
CA GLY A 9 -1.53 -13.02 -23.92
C GLY A 9 -1.66 -13.61 -25.32
N PHE A 10 -2.27 -14.81 -25.45
CA PHE A 10 -2.69 -15.33 -26.75
C PHE A 10 -4.04 -14.72 -27.16
N ASN A 11 -4.18 -14.34 -28.43
CA ASN A 11 -5.50 -14.07 -28.95
C ASN A 11 -6.28 -15.39 -29.22
N PRO A 12 -7.63 -15.35 -29.35
CA PRO A 12 -8.42 -16.57 -29.51
C PRO A 12 -7.98 -17.47 -30.67
N LYS A 13 -7.58 -16.89 -31.82
CA LYS A 13 -7.10 -17.66 -32.97
C LYS A 13 -5.69 -18.21 -32.78
N GLU A 14 -4.81 -17.50 -32.06
CA GLU A 14 -3.50 -18.01 -31.66
C GLU A 14 -3.65 -19.24 -30.76
N VAL A 15 -4.62 -19.24 -29.82
CA VAL A 15 -4.92 -20.39 -28.97
C VAL A 15 -5.30 -21.62 -29.82
N GLU A 16 -6.17 -21.42 -30.82
CA GLU A 16 -6.61 -22.53 -31.68
C GLU A 16 -5.47 -23.15 -32.46
N VAL A 17 -4.62 -22.37 -33.11
CA VAL A 17 -3.51 -22.88 -33.90
C VAL A 17 -2.39 -23.45 -33.02
N TYR A 18 -2.15 -22.90 -31.82
CA TYR A 18 -1.20 -23.41 -30.86
C TYR A 18 -1.60 -24.80 -30.31
N LEU A 19 -2.86 -24.94 -29.89
CA LEU A 19 -3.40 -26.20 -29.41
C LEU A 19 -3.40 -27.28 -30.53
N ALA A 20 -3.72 -26.88 -31.77
CA ALA A 20 -3.64 -27.79 -32.89
C ALA A 20 -2.19 -28.28 -33.16
N LEU A 21 -1.16 -27.44 -32.98
CA LEU A 21 0.21 -27.84 -33.06
C LEU A 21 0.60 -28.81 -31.93
N LEU A 22 0.10 -28.59 -30.70
CA LEU A 22 0.33 -29.54 -29.61
C LEU A 22 -0.35 -30.89 -29.85
N GLU A 23 -1.56 -30.89 -30.40
CA GLU A 23 -2.34 -32.10 -30.65
C GLU A 23 -1.78 -32.91 -31.82
N PHE A 24 -1.46 -32.26 -32.94
CA PHE A 24 -1.07 -32.91 -34.18
C PHE A 24 0.46 -32.98 -34.40
N GLY A 25 1.22 -32.39 -33.47
CA GLY A 25 2.67 -32.36 -33.57
C GLY A 25 3.22 -31.47 -34.69
N THR A 26 4.37 -31.82 -35.23
CA THR A 26 5.07 -31.06 -36.28
C THR A 26 4.30 -31.08 -37.60
N GLN A 27 3.67 -29.99 -37.99
CA GLN A 27 2.80 -29.92 -39.19
C GLN A 27 3.11 -28.67 -40.05
N PRO A 28 2.85 -28.74 -41.37
CA PRO A 28 2.86 -27.58 -42.23
C PRO A 28 1.57 -26.75 -42.01
N ALA A 29 1.65 -25.44 -42.30
CA ALA A 29 0.51 -24.51 -42.10
C ALA A 29 -0.77 -24.96 -42.84
N SER A 30 -0.66 -25.65 -43.99
CA SER A 30 -1.81 -26.14 -44.74
C SER A 30 -2.60 -27.23 -43.98
N VAL A 31 -1.95 -28.04 -43.17
CA VAL A 31 -2.60 -29.08 -42.35
C VAL A 31 -3.32 -28.41 -41.19
N ILE A 32 -2.66 -27.50 -40.49
CA ILE A 32 -3.28 -26.76 -39.36
C ILE A 32 -4.47 -25.92 -39.84
N ALA A 33 -4.35 -25.28 -41.02
CA ALA A 33 -5.48 -24.54 -41.63
C ALA A 33 -6.72 -25.44 -41.83
N LYS A 34 -6.54 -26.65 -42.32
CA LYS A 34 -7.66 -27.61 -42.48
C LYS A 34 -8.24 -28.05 -41.12
N LYS A 35 -7.37 -28.28 -40.12
CA LYS A 35 -7.80 -28.73 -38.79
C LYS A 35 -8.52 -27.69 -37.98
N THR A 36 -8.13 -26.44 -38.10
CA THR A 36 -8.70 -25.33 -37.34
C THR A 36 -9.81 -24.55 -38.11
N ASN A 37 -10.04 -24.91 -39.37
CA ASN A 37 -10.91 -24.19 -40.29
C ASN A 37 -10.57 -22.67 -40.41
N ILE A 38 -9.27 -22.36 -40.27
CA ILE A 38 -8.74 -21.00 -40.41
C ILE A 38 -8.04 -20.90 -41.77
N PRO A 39 -8.27 -19.85 -42.58
CA PRO A 39 -7.58 -19.69 -43.87
C PRO A 39 -6.05 -19.80 -43.74
N ARG A 40 -5.39 -20.51 -44.64
CA ARG A 40 -3.94 -20.73 -44.61
C ARG A 40 -3.10 -19.45 -44.50
N PRO A 41 -3.41 -18.33 -45.20
CA PRO A 41 -2.70 -17.09 -45.01
C PRO A 41 -2.77 -16.56 -43.58
N THR A 42 -3.95 -16.69 -42.94
CA THR A 42 -4.16 -16.31 -41.53
C THR A 42 -3.34 -17.20 -40.61
N VAL A 43 -3.32 -18.52 -40.83
CA VAL A 43 -2.47 -19.42 -40.02
C VAL A 43 -1.00 -19.05 -40.12
N LEU A 44 -0.50 -18.72 -41.31
CA LEU A 44 0.89 -18.29 -41.50
C LEU A 44 1.17 -17.00 -40.72
N PHE A 45 0.28 -16.02 -40.79
CA PHE A 45 0.39 -14.78 -40.00
C PHE A 45 0.42 -15.05 -38.50
N LEU A 46 -0.48 -15.93 -37.99
CA LEU A 46 -0.49 -16.33 -36.58
C LEU A 46 0.80 -17.06 -36.20
N PHE A 47 1.30 -17.92 -37.05
CA PHE A 47 2.60 -18.62 -36.82
C PHE A 47 3.77 -17.64 -36.76
N GLU A 48 3.80 -16.62 -37.61
CA GLU A 48 4.83 -15.58 -37.55
C GLU A 48 4.80 -14.83 -36.21
N ASN A 49 3.62 -14.51 -35.69
CA ASN A 49 3.47 -13.89 -34.39
C ASN A 49 3.94 -14.82 -33.25
N LEU A 50 3.54 -16.08 -33.28
CA LEU A 50 3.96 -17.07 -32.28
C LEU A 50 5.46 -17.37 -32.34
N LEU A 51 6.08 -17.34 -33.54
CA LEU A 51 7.53 -17.45 -33.72
C LEU A 51 8.27 -16.24 -33.13
N LYS A 52 7.77 -15.02 -33.37
CA LYS A 52 8.34 -13.80 -32.77
C LYS A 52 8.32 -13.84 -31.24
N LYS A 53 7.27 -14.43 -30.67
CA LYS A 53 7.14 -14.64 -29.21
C LYS A 53 7.93 -15.87 -28.73
N ALA A 54 8.56 -16.63 -29.61
CA ALA A 54 9.24 -17.90 -29.32
C ALA A 54 8.33 -18.98 -28.67
N TYR A 55 7.02 -18.95 -28.94
CA TYR A 55 6.06 -19.93 -28.44
C TYR A 55 5.97 -21.16 -29.31
N ILE A 56 6.42 -21.07 -30.56
CA ILE A 56 6.54 -22.19 -31.51
C ILE A 56 7.89 -22.13 -32.20
N ARG A 57 8.29 -23.24 -32.79
CA ARG A 57 9.49 -23.33 -33.63
C ARG A 57 9.12 -23.77 -35.05
N LYS A 58 10.03 -23.51 -35.98
CA LYS A 58 9.91 -24.00 -37.36
C LYS A 58 11.11 -24.84 -37.77
N THR A 59 10.85 -25.78 -38.64
CA THR A 59 11.88 -26.60 -39.31
C THR A 59 11.53 -26.70 -40.80
N GLN A 60 12.52 -27.00 -41.64
CA GLN A 60 12.30 -27.16 -43.07
C GLN A 60 12.62 -28.58 -43.47
N ARG A 61 11.73 -29.17 -44.29
CA ARG A 61 11.97 -30.49 -44.93
C ARG A 61 11.71 -30.32 -46.41
N GLY A 62 12.76 -30.39 -47.22
CA GLY A 62 12.70 -30.08 -48.65
C GLY A 62 12.26 -28.62 -48.89
N ARG A 63 11.19 -28.44 -49.67
CA ARG A 63 10.61 -27.12 -49.95
C ARG A 63 9.51 -26.71 -48.98
N THR A 64 9.17 -27.53 -47.98
CA THR A 64 8.04 -27.31 -47.10
C THR A 64 8.51 -26.90 -45.70
N GLN A 65 7.93 -25.85 -45.16
CA GLN A 65 8.14 -25.44 -43.77
C GLN A 65 7.15 -26.16 -42.86
N TYR A 66 7.64 -26.67 -41.76
CA TYR A 66 6.88 -27.32 -40.68
C TYR A 66 7.01 -26.51 -39.40
N PHE A 67 5.96 -26.50 -38.61
CA PHE A 67 5.87 -25.77 -37.35
C PHE A 67 5.51 -26.75 -36.24
N TYR A 68 6.02 -26.50 -35.05
CA TYR A 68 5.71 -27.29 -33.86
C TYR A 68 5.73 -26.42 -32.61
N ALA A 69 4.93 -26.80 -31.63
CA ALA A 69 4.84 -26.20 -30.33
C ALA A 69 5.41 -27.12 -29.26
N ASP A 70 6.15 -26.58 -28.32
CA ASP A 70 6.62 -27.24 -27.12
C ASP A 70 6.21 -26.40 -25.90
N PRO A 71 5.48 -26.95 -24.92
CA PRO A 71 5.13 -26.23 -23.70
C PRO A 71 6.36 -25.65 -22.96
N ALA A 72 7.52 -26.33 -23.03
CA ALA A 72 8.75 -25.84 -22.41
C ALA A 72 9.25 -24.53 -23.05
N ASP A 73 9.02 -24.32 -24.36
CA ASP A 73 9.36 -23.04 -25.02
C ASP A 73 8.46 -21.91 -24.55
N LEU A 74 7.17 -22.18 -24.38
CA LEU A 74 6.22 -21.21 -23.83
C LEU A 74 6.60 -20.82 -22.40
N GLU A 75 6.88 -21.79 -21.53
CA GLU A 75 7.32 -21.57 -20.15
C GLU A 75 8.58 -20.70 -20.11
N LYS A 76 9.62 -21.08 -20.86
CA LYS A 76 10.89 -20.34 -20.91
C LYS A 76 10.68 -18.90 -21.40
N SER A 77 9.88 -18.71 -22.46
CA SER A 77 9.63 -17.39 -23.05
C SER A 77 8.85 -16.50 -22.07
N LYS A 78 7.81 -17.03 -21.41
CA LYS A 78 7.02 -16.29 -20.42
C LYS A 78 7.82 -15.96 -19.17
N THR A 79 8.62 -16.86 -18.68
CA THR A 79 9.51 -16.59 -17.54
C THR A 79 10.47 -15.45 -17.85
N LEU A 80 11.08 -15.46 -19.03
CA LEU A 80 11.99 -14.40 -19.45
C LEU A 80 11.28 -13.04 -19.62
N GLU A 81 10.05 -13.03 -20.15
CA GLU A 81 9.22 -11.83 -20.28
C GLU A 81 8.89 -11.22 -18.92
N LEU A 82 8.49 -12.05 -17.95
CA LEU A 82 8.21 -11.63 -16.58
C LEU A 82 9.45 -11.06 -15.87
N GLN A 83 10.59 -11.73 -16.01
CA GLN A 83 11.86 -11.26 -15.43
C GLN A 83 12.27 -9.91 -16.00
N LYS A 84 12.14 -9.70 -17.32
CA LYS A 84 12.41 -8.41 -17.94
C LYS A 84 11.45 -7.32 -17.45
N ALA A 85 10.15 -7.61 -17.35
CA ALA A 85 9.17 -6.66 -16.87
C ALA A 85 9.44 -6.26 -15.41
N GLN A 86 9.84 -7.24 -14.56
CA GLN A 86 10.22 -6.98 -13.18
C GLN A 86 11.47 -6.08 -13.10
N ALA A 87 12.53 -6.39 -13.85
CA ALA A 87 13.74 -5.59 -13.87
C ALA A 87 13.45 -4.14 -14.34
N THR A 88 12.65 -3.98 -15.39
CA THR A 88 12.24 -2.65 -15.86
C THR A 88 11.46 -1.88 -14.79
N LEU A 89 10.58 -2.56 -14.06
CA LEU A 89 9.84 -1.94 -12.96
C LEU A 89 10.78 -1.52 -11.81
N GLU A 90 11.74 -2.36 -11.45
CA GLU A 90 12.75 -2.06 -10.42
C GLU A 90 13.61 -0.86 -10.79
N GLU A 91 13.98 -0.71 -12.08
CA GLU A 91 14.70 0.46 -12.59
C GLU A 91 13.84 1.73 -12.65
N ALA A 92 12.56 1.61 -13.02
CA ALA A 92 11.67 2.76 -13.16
C ALA A 92 11.19 3.32 -11.81
N LEU A 93 10.98 2.48 -10.79
CA LEU A 93 10.44 2.90 -9.49
C LEU A 93 11.26 3.99 -8.79
N PRO A 94 12.61 3.95 -8.73
CA PRO A 94 13.40 5.05 -8.16
C PRO A 94 13.18 6.36 -8.90
N LEU A 95 13.19 6.34 -10.24
CA LEU A 95 12.98 7.52 -11.07
C LEU A 95 11.59 8.11 -10.86
N LEU A 96 10.56 7.27 -10.77
CA LEU A 96 9.19 7.71 -10.49
C LEU A 96 9.05 8.33 -9.09
N LYS A 97 9.79 7.82 -8.10
CA LYS A 97 9.83 8.39 -6.75
C LYS A 97 10.54 9.75 -6.70
N GLU A 98 11.51 9.97 -7.56
CA GLU A 98 12.21 11.26 -7.72
C GLU A 98 11.36 12.29 -8.46
N PHE A 99 10.33 11.88 -9.18
CA PHE A 99 9.38 12.77 -9.84
C PHE A 99 8.57 13.51 -8.75
N LYS A 100 9.24 14.47 -8.11
CA LYS A 100 8.59 15.39 -7.18
C LYS A 100 7.65 16.26 -8.00
N ASN A 101 6.36 16.17 -7.71
CA ASN A 101 5.40 17.13 -8.22
C ASN A 101 5.90 18.53 -7.79
N PRO A 102 6.19 19.46 -8.71
CA PRO A 102 6.62 20.83 -8.37
C PRO A 102 5.55 21.59 -7.55
N PHE A 103 4.34 21.06 -7.43
CA PHE A 103 3.26 21.55 -6.57
C PHE A 103 3.23 20.87 -5.17
N THR A 104 4.38 20.38 -4.66
CA THR A 104 4.49 19.69 -3.35
C THR A 104 4.37 20.57 -2.12
N SER A 105 3.67 21.70 -2.20
CA SER A 105 3.11 22.35 -1.01
C SER A 105 1.79 21.70 -0.55
N GLN A 106 1.24 20.70 -1.31
CA GLN A 106 0.04 20.00 -0.88
C GLN A 106 0.35 19.09 0.31
N PRO A 107 -0.40 19.18 1.41
CA PRO A 107 -0.24 18.29 2.53
C PRO A 107 -0.53 16.84 2.09
N LYS A 108 0.33 15.90 2.48
CA LYS A 108 0.05 14.49 2.30
C LYS A 108 -0.99 14.08 3.34
N VAL A 109 -2.17 13.66 2.90
CA VAL A 109 -3.25 13.22 3.77
C VAL A 109 -3.46 11.72 3.60
N SER A 110 -3.47 10.98 4.71
CA SER A 110 -3.76 9.54 4.75
C SER A 110 -4.97 9.30 5.64
N PHE A 111 -5.89 8.47 5.17
CA PHE A 111 -7.10 8.11 5.89
C PHE A 111 -7.04 6.66 6.35
N PHE A 112 -7.48 6.37 7.58
CA PHE A 112 -7.47 5.06 8.19
C PHE A 112 -8.86 4.76 8.75
N GLU A 113 -9.48 3.70 8.30
CA GLU A 113 -10.83 3.28 8.70
C GLU A 113 -10.81 2.22 9.81
N GLY A 114 -11.82 2.29 10.66
CA GLY A 114 -12.07 1.33 11.71
C GLY A 114 -11.04 1.35 12.85
N LEU A 115 -11.28 0.57 13.89
CA LEU A 115 -10.41 0.50 15.06
C LEU A 115 -9.00 0.02 14.72
N ASP A 116 -8.86 -0.95 13.81
CA ASP A 116 -7.54 -1.45 13.41
C ASP A 116 -6.77 -0.41 12.59
N GLY A 117 -7.48 0.38 11.77
CA GLY A 117 -6.91 1.54 11.09
C GLY A 117 -6.41 2.58 12.10
N CYS A 118 -7.22 2.89 13.12
CA CYS A 118 -6.86 3.80 14.20
C CYS A 118 -5.62 3.32 14.98
N ARG A 119 -5.55 2.02 15.31
CA ARG A 119 -4.38 1.42 15.98
C ARG A 119 -3.12 1.57 15.15
N ARG A 120 -3.19 1.25 13.84
CA ARG A 120 -2.04 1.44 12.93
C ARG A 120 -1.60 2.90 12.86
N ALA A 121 -2.54 3.84 12.71
CA ALA A 121 -2.23 5.26 12.66
C ALA A 121 -1.60 5.76 13.97
N TYR A 122 -2.13 5.35 15.13
CA TYR A 122 -1.62 5.73 16.44
C TYR A 122 -0.24 5.14 16.72
N SER A 123 0.05 3.93 16.21
CA SER A 123 1.35 3.29 16.34
C SER A 123 2.48 4.05 15.61
N LEU A 124 2.16 4.91 14.63
CA LEU A 124 3.17 5.76 13.96
C LEU A 124 3.86 6.74 14.92
N LEU A 125 3.22 7.05 16.06
CA LEU A 125 3.83 7.88 17.11
C LEU A 125 5.07 7.22 17.74
N LEU A 126 5.18 5.90 17.68
CA LEU A 126 6.33 5.16 18.22
C LEU A 126 7.62 5.39 17.42
N ASP A 127 7.51 5.92 16.21
CA ASP A 127 8.66 6.25 15.37
C ASP A 127 9.09 7.72 15.51
N SER A 128 8.44 8.49 16.42
CA SER A 128 8.78 9.88 16.64
C SER A 128 10.16 10.04 17.29
N THR A 129 10.94 10.96 16.77
CA THR A 129 12.25 11.38 17.31
C THR A 129 12.14 12.66 18.14
N THR A 130 10.96 13.30 18.16
CA THR A 130 10.68 14.51 18.92
C THR A 130 9.65 14.25 20.01
N GLU A 131 9.43 15.24 20.89
CA GLU A 131 8.32 15.19 21.82
C GLU A 131 6.96 15.20 21.05
N VAL A 132 5.98 14.54 21.64
CA VAL A 132 4.62 14.46 21.11
C VAL A 132 3.73 15.41 21.90
N LEU A 133 3.00 16.26 21.20
CA LEU A 133 2.01 17.15 21.78
C LEU A 133 0.62 16.61 21.49
N GLU A 134 -0.28 16.65 22.47
CA GLU A 134 -1.59 16.06 22.30
C GLU A 134 -2.69 16.88 22.95
N PHE A 135 -3.80 17.05 22.24
CA PHE A 135 -5.10 17.39 22.80
C PHE A 135 -5.91 16.11 22.95
N ALA A 136 -6.05 15.60 24.15
CA ALA A 136 -6.67 14.32 24.41
C ALA A 136 -8.18 14.44 24.64
N PRO A 137 -9.01 13.52 24.11
CA PRO A 137 -10.44 13.46 24.37
C PRO A 137 -10.74 12.98 25.80
N HIS A 138 -12.01 13.00 26.19
CA HIS A 138 -12.42 12.67 27.55
C HIS A 138 -12.10 11.23 27.96
N ASP A 139 -12.43 10.21 27.13
CA ASP A 139 -12.26 8.80 27.50
C ASP A 139 -12.05 7.86 26.30
N ASP A 140 -11.94 8.41 25.09
CA ASP A 140 -12.16 7.60 23.89
C ASP A 140 -10.96 6.72 23.47
N LEU A 141 -9.74 7.02 23.91
CA LEU A 141 -8.55 6.24 23.51
C LEU A 141 -8.63 4.77 23.99
N ARG A 142 -9.34 4.50 25.09
CA ARG A 142 -9.58 3.13 25.59
C ARG A 142 -10.40 2.26 24.62
N LYS A 143 -11.19 2.88 23.74
CA LYS A 143 -11.94 2.15 22.71
C LYS A 143 -11.03 1.42 21.72
N MET A 144 -9.77 1.79 21.63
CA MET A 144 -8.76 1.02 20.87
C MET A 144 -8.36 -0.30 21.55
N GLY A 145 -8.85 -0.57 22.78
CA GLY A 145 -8.54 -1.74 23.59
C GLY A 145 -7.51 -1.44 24.68
N ASP A 146 -7.80 -1.90 25.89
CA ASP A 146 -6.92 -1.65 27.04
C ASP A 146 -5.53 -2.28 26.85
N ASP A 147 -5.45 -3.49 26.30
CA ASP A 147 -4.19 -4.19 26.01
C ASP A 147 -3.34 -3.40 24.99
N PHE A 148 -3.97 -2.91 23.92
CA PHE A 148 -3.28 -2.09 22.93
C PHE A 148 -2.71 -0.82 23.56
N MET A 149 -3.51 -0.09 24.32
CA MET A 149 -3.08 1.16 24.95
C MET A 149 -1.99 0.94 25.99
N GLN A 150 -2.07 -0.13 26.79
CA GLN A 150 -1.05 -0.46 27.78
C GLN A 150 0.29 -0.82 27.11
N ASN A 151 0.26 -1.64 26.07
CA ASN A 151 1.44 -1.98 25.27
C ASN A 151 2.04 -0.75 24.61
N PHE A 152 1.21 0.10 23.98
CA PHE A 152 1.65 1.35 23.38
C PHE A 152 2.33 2.29 24.38
N MET A 153 1.71 2.54 25.53
CA MET A 153 2.27 3.41 26.57
C MET A 153 3.62 2.87 27.09
N THR A 154 3.71 1.56 27.28
CA THR A 154 4.95 0.91 27.74
C THR A 154 6.05 1.03 26.68
N GLU A 155 5.75 0.75 25.43
CA GLU A 155 6.72 0.80 24.34
C GLU A 155 7.16 2.25 24.05
N ARG A 156 6.25 3.21 24.07
CA ARG A 156 6.58 4.63 23.94
C ARG A 156 7.54 5.10 25.05
N ALA A 157 7.25 4.71 26.30
CA ALA A 157 8.11 5.07 27.43
C ALA A 157 9.49 4.41 27.32
N ARG A 158 9.56 3.14 26.88
CA ARG A 158 10.82 2.41 26.61
C ARG A 158 11.66 3.12 25.55
N ARG A 159 11.02 3.64 24.50
CA ARG A 159 11.68 4.45 23.44
C ARG A 159 12.01 5.87 23.87
N LYS A 160 11.69 6.27 25.11
CA LYS A 160 11.90 7.61 25.67
C LYS A 160 11.18 8.73 24.87
N ILE A 161 10.11 8.42 24.20
CA ILE A 161 9.29 9.41 23.49
C ILE A 161 8.44 10.13 24.52
N PHE A 162 8.75 11.42 24.76
CA PHE A 162 8.05 12.24 25.72
C PHE A 162 6.74 12.75 25.13
N ILE A 163 5.65 12.79 25.93
CA ILE A 163 4.34 13.28 25.49
C ILE A 163 3.77 14.32 26.46
N LYS A 164 3.17 15.37 25.91
CA LYS A 164 2.54 16.48 26.62
C LYS A 164 1.03 16.58 26.31
N PRO A 165 0.18 15.78 26.96
CA PRO A 165 -1.26 15.86 26.73
C PRO A 165 -1.89 17.02 27.48
N ILE A 166 -2.77 17.76 26.78
CA ILE A 166 -3.78 18.64 27.36
C ILE A 166 -5.10 17.88 27.34
N CYS A 167 -5.67 17.63 28.50
CA CYS A 167 -6.89 16.83 28.63
C CYS A 167 -7.87 17.43 29.65
N PRO A 168 -9.17 17.07 29.58
CA PRO A 168 -10.12 17.51 30.60
C PRO A 168 -9.82 16.83 31.94
N ARG A 169 -10.06 17.55 33.01
CA ARG A 169 -9.95 16.99 34.36
C ARG A 169 -11.04 15.97 34.60
N ASN A 170 -10.65 14.70 34.74
CA ASN A 170 -11.54 13.58 35.09
C ASN A 170 -10.77 12.54 35.92
N PRO A 171 -11.45 11.54 36.53
CA PRO A 171 -10.79 10.51 37.34
C PRO A 171 -9.70 9.72 36.60
N THR A 172 -9.92 9.41 35.32
CA THR A 172 -9.00 8.68 34.48
C THR A 172 -7.70 9.46 34.28
N HIS A 173 -7.80 10.73 33.88
CA HIS A 173 -6.62 11.57 33.66
C HIS A 173 -5.87 11.91 34.96
N LEU A 174 -6.59 12.05 36.08
CA LEU A 174 -5.98 12.18 37.41
C LEU A 174 -5.17 10.93 37.79
N HIS A 175 -5.67 9.75 37.45
CA HIS A 175 -4.91 8.50 37.66
C HIS A 175 -3.65 8.49 36.77
N TYR A 176 -3.77 8.81 35.50
CA TYR A 176 -2.62 8.85 34.59
C TYR A 176 -1.56 9.88 35.01
N LYS A 177 -1.96 11.03 35.53
CA LYS A 177 -1.01 12.05 36.01
C LYS A 177 -0.09 11.53 37.09
N LYS A 178 -0.55 10.64 37.95
CA LYS A 178 0.29 10.02 38.99
C LYS A 178 1.42 9.16 38.40
N LEU A 179 1.28 8.72 37.16
CA LEU A 179 2.23 7.89 36.43
C LEU A 179 3.13 8.67 35.47
N ASP A 180 3.05 9.99 35.41
CA ASP A 180 3.74 10.85 34.44
C ASP A 180 5.23 10.59 34.35
N LYS A 181 5.94 10.59 35.48
CA LYS A 181 7.39 10.33 35.53
C LYS A 181 7.76 8.95 34.97
N LYS A 182 6.99 7.91 35.37
CA LYS A 182 7.23 6.53 34.94
C LYS A 182 6.96 6.33 33.45
N GLN A 183 6.04 7.10 32.90
CA GLN A 183 5.58 6.96 31.53
C GLN A 183 6.13 8.03 30.58
N GLN A 184 7.21 8.76 30.92
CA GLN A 184 7.78 9.80 30.05
C GLN A 184 6.69 10.76 29.55
N ARG A 185 5.94 11.36 30.49
CA ARG A 185 4.78 12.19 30.20
C ARG A 185 4.65 13.34 31.19
N GLU A 186 4.04 14.43 30.75
CA GLU A 186 3.58 15.53 31.60
C GLU A 186 2.16 15.91 31.19
N ILE A 187 1.18 15.74 32.08
CA ILE A 187 -0.22 16.05 31.81
C ILE A 187 -0.58 17.42 32.38
N LYS A 188 -1.16 18.29 31.56
CA LYS A 188 -1.94 19.48 31.99
C LYS A 188 -3.41 19.27 31.74
N MET A 189 -4.25 19.81 32.64
CA MET A 189 -5.69 19.56 32.63
C MET A 189 -6.46 20.88 32.66
N PHE A 190 -7.48 20.95 31.82
CA PHE A 190 -8.45 22.05 31.82
C PHE A 190 -9.75 21.68 32.54
N ASP A 191 -10.54 22.66 32.95
CA ASP A 191 -11.87 22.44 33.51
C ASP A 191 -12.83 21.97 32.41
N PRO A 192 -13.51 20.81 32.55
CA PRO A 192 -14.47 20.31 31.57
C PRO A 192 -15.61 21.29 31.23
N LYS A 193 -15.87 22.27 32.09
CA LYS A 193 -16.86 23.34 31.81
C LYS A 193 -16.41 24.30 30.70
N GLN A 194 -15.12 24.37 30.41
CA GLN A 194 -14.57 25.24 29.36
C GLN A 194 -14.83 24.71 27.95
N GLY A 195 -15.12 23.40 27.79
CA GLY A 195 -15.41 22.79 26.51
C GLY A 195 -15.19 21.30 26.49
N ARG A 196 -15.50 20.69 25.36
CA ARG A 196 -15.34 19.25 25.14
C ARG A 196 -14.49 18.97 23.91
N ILE A 197 -13.45 18.15 24.07
CA ILE A 197 -12.64 17.60 22.97
C ILE A 197 -13.22 16.23 22.62
N TYR A 198 -13.68 16.08 21.36
CA TYR A 198 -14.27 14.83 20.85
C TYR A 198 -13.25 13.96 20.16
N SER A 199 -12.32 14.55 19.43
CA SER A 199 -11.29 13.82 18.69
C SER A 199 -9.92 14.16 19.26
N SER A 200 -9.03 13.19 19.35
CA SER A 200 -7.63 13.45 19.67
C SER A 200 -6.96 14.20 18.53
N ILE A 201 -6.13 15.19 18.87
CA ILE A 201 -5.22 15.85 17.93
C ILE A 201 -3.82 15.61 18.49
N THR A 202 -3.02 14.82 17.78
CA THR A 202 -1.67 14.47 18.18
C THR A 202 -0.67 15.02 17.17
N ILE A 203 0.33 15.77 17.65
CA ILE A 203 1.28 16.50 16.81
C ILE A 203 2.69 15.95 17.11
N PHE A 204 3.39 15.51 16.08
CA PHE A 204 4.75 14.98 16.17
C PHE A 204 5.51 15.25 14.88
N GLU A 205 6.75 15.67 14.98
CA GLU A 205 7.57 16.04 13.81
C GLU A 205 6.84 17.07 12.89
N ASP A 206 6.62 16.72 11.62
CA ASP A 206 5.87 17.47 10.62
C ASP A 206 4.46 16.91 10.40
N LYS A 207 3.94 16.13 11.36
CA LYS A 207 2.72 15.34 11.24
C LYS A 207 1.68 15.76 12.28
N VAL A 208 0.42 15.69 11.87
CA VAL A 208 -0.77 15.86 12.72
C VAL A 208 -1.67 14.65 12.52
N LEU A 209 -1.94 13.93 13.59
CA LEU A 209 -2.87 12.82 13.62
C LEU A 209 -4.16 13.26 14.30
N LEU A 210 -5.26 13.26 13.55
CA LEU A 210 -6.61 13.41 14.07
C LEU A 210 -7.20 12.00 14.26
N LEU A 211 -7.67 11.70 15.48
CA LEU A 211 -8.22 10.40 15.80
C LEU A 211 -9.63 10.58 16.37
N ASN A 212 -10.62 10.01 15.70
CA ASN A 212 -12.01 9.96 16.15
C ASN A 212 -12.41 8.51 16.45
N LEU A 213 -12.91 8.28 17.67
CA LEU A 213 -13.37 6.97 18.12
C LEU A 213 -14.84 6.99 18.53
N HIS A 214 -15.60 8.02 18.11
CA HIS A 214 -16.95 8.23 18.63
C HIS A 214 -17.98 7.25 18.03
N GLN A 215 -18.46 7.46 16.84
CA GLN A 215 -19.46 6.58 16.20
C GLN A 215 -18.79 5.66 15.19
N ASP A 216 -18.20 6.23 14.17
CA ASP A 216 -17.38 5.52 13.20
C ASP A 216 -15.92 5.83 13.49
N ALA A 217 -15.15 4.81 13.88
CA ALA A 217 -13.75 5.00 14.22
C ALA A 217 -12.94 5.27 12.95
N PHE A 218 -12.21 6.38 12.92
CA PHE A 218 -11.29 6.71 11.85
C PHE A 218 -10.12 7.56 12.35
N ALA A 219 -9.03 7.56 11.59
CA ALA A 219 -7.93 8.48 11.79
C ALA A 219 -7.53 9.16 10.49
N ILE A 220 -7.08 10.42 10.59
CA ILE A 220 -6.55 11.21 9.49
C ILE A 220 -5.14 11.64 9.87
N LEU A 221 -4.15 11.26 9.09
CA LEU A 221 -2.78 11.72 9.23
C LEU A 221 -2.50 12.78 8.16
N ILE A 222 -2.15 13.98 8.61
CA ILE A 222 -1.74 15.10 7.76
C ILE A 222 -0.24 15.27 7.93
N GLN A 223 0.52 15.13 6.86
CA GLN A 223 1.94 15.44 6.85
C GLN A 223 2.18 16.75 6.13
N ASN A 224 2.43 17.78 6.91
CA ASN A 224 2.75 19.13 6.44
C ASN A 224 3.38 19.94 7.58
N LYS A 225 4.57 20.48 7.33
CA LYS A 225 5.35 21.22 8.35
C LYS A 225 4.61 22.44 8.87
N GLU A 226 4.00 23.25 8.02
CA GLU A 226 3.34 24.50 8.41
C GLU A 226 2.10 24.24 9.27
N VAL A 227 1.31 23.22 8.92
CA VAL A 227 0.15 22.81 9.73
C VAL A 227 0.61 22.28 11.09
N ALA A 228 1.65 21.45 11.13
CA ALA A 228 2.19 20.92 12.39
C ALA A 228 2.73 22.06 13.27
N GLU A 229 3.54 22.98 12.73
CA GLU A 229 4.08 24.12 13.50
C GLU A 229 2.99 25.06 14.01
N THR A 230 1.93 25.29 13.22
CA THR A 230 0.78 26.08 13.67
C THR A 230 0.12 25.43 14.88
N LEU A 231 -0.15 24.12 14.84
CA LEU A 231 -0.79 23.41 15.94
C LEU A 231 0.13 23.25 17.16
N LYS A 232 1.44 23.11 16.97
CA LYS A 232 2.42 23.17 18.07
C LYS A 232 2.36 24.53 18.78
N THR A 233 2.33 25.61 18.03
CA THR A 233 2.19 26.96 18.57
C THR A 233 0.92 27.10 19.41
N LEU A 234 -0.22 26.68 18.89
CA LEU A 234 -1.49 26.70 19.63
C LEU A 234 -1.44 25.84 20.89
N HIS A 235 -0.84 24.65 20.80
CA HIS A 235 -0.65 23.80 21.98
C HIS A 235 0.20 24.51 23.05
N HIS A 236 1.33 25.10 22.68
CA HIS A 236 2.22 25.80 23.62
C HIS A 236 1.54 27.02 24.25
N MET A 237 0.76 27.79 23.49
CA MET A 237 -0.02 28.92 24.04
C MET A 237 -1.01 28.43 25.09
N ILE A 238 -1.78 27.37 24.81
CA ILE A 238 -2.72 26.83 25.78
C ILE A 238 -1.97 26.15 26.95
N TRP A 239 -0.88 25.47 26.66
CA TRP A 239 -0.04 24.87 27.70
C TRP A 239 0.47 25.87 28.72
N ALA A 240 0.82 27.07 28.28
CA ALA A 240 1.31 28.14 29.14
C ALA A 240 0.23 28.73 30.09
N THR A 241 -1.05 28.60 29.75
CA THR A 241 -2.17 29.14 30.54
C THR A 241 -2.73 28.11 31.56
N LEU A 242 -2.39 26.87 31.46
CA LEU A 242 -2.77 25.79 32.36
C LEU A 242 -1.68 25.50 33.39
#